data_8cc279a920714a156dcf9c6ce31e5694
#
_entry.id   8cc279a920714a156dcf9c6ce31e5694
#
_cell.length_a   1.000
_cell.length_b   1.000
_cell.length_c   1.000
_cell.angle_alpha   90.00
_cell.angle_beta   90.00
_cell.angle_gamma   90.00
#
_symmetry.space_group_name_H-M   'P 1'
#
loop_
_entity.id
_entity.type
_entity.pdbx_description
1 polymer ?
#
loop_
_entity_poly.entity_id
_entity_poly.type
_entity_poly.pdbx_seq_one_letter_code
_entity_poly.pdbx_strand_id
1 'polypeptide(L)' 'MTERRTFNTPLREPLNPIIYQSLRAIDWHNAQFFLTMDRWHLEKAAIIRQYVRELKAWIYEQEERMESVGEGARREGGEA' A
#
# COMPACT_ATOMS: atom_id res chain seq x y z
N MET A 1 5.87 -14.10 15.43
CA MET A 1 4.49 -13.77 15.73
C MET A 1 4.17 -12.34 15.49
N THR A 2 5.02 -11.45 15.95
CA THR A 2 4.79 -10.03 15.76
C THR A 2 4.76 -9.63 14.31
N GLU A 3 5.52 -10.31 13.49
CA GLU A 3 5.56 -9.97 12.07
C GLU A 3 4.20 -10.13 11.42
N ARG A 4 3.44 -11.09 11.87
CA ARG A 4 2.15 -11.31 11.26
C ARG A 4 1.22 -10.15 11.45
N ARG A 5 1.34 -9.46 12.56
CA ARG A 5 0.46 -8.34 12.83
C ARG A 5 0.70 -7.18 11.91
N THR A 6 1.93 -7.05 11.40
CA THR A 6 2.21 -5.97 10.46
C THR A 6 1.50 -6.18 9.14
N PHE A 7 1.19 -7.45 8.80
CA PHE A 7 0.49 -7.72 7.56
C PHE A 7 -1.02 -7.75 7.73
N ASN A 8 -1.49 -7.86 8.97
CA ASN A 8 -2.92 -8.02 9.22
C ASN A 8 -3.47 -6.89 10.06
N THR A 9 -2.98 -5.68 9.84
CA THR A 9 -3.55 -4.54 10.52
C THR A 9 -4.95 -4.28 9.97
N PRO A 10 -5.83 -3.68 10.76
CA PRO A 10 -7.17 -3.36 10.26
C PRO A 10 -7.16 -2.50 9.02
N LEU A 11 -6.13 -1.68 8.85
CA LEU A 11 -6.02 -0.82 7.70
C LEU A 11 -5.55 -1.57 6.47
N ARG A 12 -4.56 -2.45 6.66
CA ARG A 12 -3.95 -3.15 5.52
C ARG A 12 -4.82 -4.27 4.99
N GLU A 13 -5.53 -4.95 5.87
CA GLU A 13 -6.26 -6.13 5.46
C GLU A 13 -7.20 -5.85 4.30
N PRO A 14 -8.06 -4.82 4.35
CA PRO A 14 -8.94 -4.55 3.22
C PRO A 14 -8.24 -3.97 2.00
N LEU A 15 -7.04 -3.40 2.18
CA LEU A 15 -6.34 -2.76 1.07
C LEU A 15 -5.34 -3.68 0.38
N ASN A 16 -4.92 -4.75 1.06
CA ASN A 16 -3.97 -5.69 0.46
C ASN A 16 -4.45 -6.28 -0.86
N PRO A 17 -5.71 -6.71 -0.99
CA PRO A 17 -6.17 -7.21 -2.29
C PRO A 17 -6.09 -6.18 -3.40
N ILE A 18 -6.34 -4.92 -3.06
CA ILE A 18 -6.26 -3.84 -4.05
C ILE A 18 -4.83 -3.69 -4.53
N ILE A 19 -3.87 -3.68 -3.60
CA ILE A 19 -2.47 -3.60 -3.96
C ILE A 19 -2.05 -4.80 -4.80
N TYR A 20 -2.46 -5.99 -4.39
CA TYR A 20 -2.10 -7.21 -5.09
C TYR A 20 -2.63 -7.20 -6.52
N GLN A 21 -3.89 -6.82 -6.70
CA GLN A 21 -4.47 -6.76 -8.03
C GLN A 21 -3.81 -5.69 -8.88
N SER A 22 -3.44 -4.57 -8.26
CA SER A 22 -2.75 -3.51 -9.00
C SER A 22 -1.39 -3.99 -9.49
N LEU A 23 -0.65 -4.71 -8.65
CA LEU A 23 0.63 -5.25 -9.06
C LEU A 23 0.48 -6.24 -10.21
N ARG A 24 -0.55 -7.06 -10.18
CA ARG A 24 -0.81 -7.98 -11.27
C ARG A 24 -1.17 -7.23 -12.55
N ALA A 25 -1.90 -6.14 -12.42
CA ALA A 25 -2.24 -5.33 -13.59
C ALA A 25 -0.98 -4.72 -14.21
N ILE A 26 -0.04 -4.28 -13.38
CA ILE A 26 1.23 -3.77 -13.87
C ILE A 26 1.95 -4.85 -14.68
N ASP A 27 2.03 -6.05 -14.14
CA ASP A 27 2.68 -7.14 -14.84
C ASP A 27 1.99 -7.46 -16.16
N TRP A 28 0.66 -7.44 -16.15
CA TRP A 28 -0.10 -7.71 -17.36
C TRP A 28 0.19 -6.64 -18.43
N HIS A 29 0.20 -5.37 -18.05
CA HIS A 29 0.48 -4.30 -19.00
C HIS A 29 1.90 -4.40 -19.54
N ASN A 30 2.86 -4.75 -18.70
CA ASN A 30 4.24 -4.92 -19.17
C ASN A 30 4.33 -6.06 -20.17
N ALA A 31 3.65 -7.15 -19.91
CA ALA A 31 3.64 -8.27 -20.83
C ALA A 31 2.97 -7.90 -22.15
N GLN A 32 1.87 -7.15 -22.09
CA GLN A 32 1.20 -6.70 -23.29
C GLN A 32 2.06 -5.76 -24.11
N PHE A 33 2.84 -4.92 -23.43
CA PHE A 33 3.75 -4.06 -24.17
C PHE A 33 4.75 -4.87 -24.98
N PHE A 34 5.32 -5.92 -24.38
CA PHE A 34 6.27 -6.74 -25.14
C PHE A 34 5.62 -7.41 -26.34
N LEU A 35 4.33 -7.72 -26.23
CA LEU A 35 3.64 -8.40 -27.34
C LEU A 35 3.20 -7.42 -28.41
N THR A 36 2.76 -6.24 -28.03
CA THR A 36 2.13 -5.30 -28.96
C THR A 36 3.02 -4.12 -29.29
N MET A 37 4.02 -3.84 -28.46
CA MET A 37 4.88 -2.66 -28.57
C MET A 37 4.07 -1.37 -28.48
N ASP A 38 2.91 -1.42 -27.83
CA ASP A 38 2.04 -0.27 -27.69
C ASP A 38 2.39 0.46 -26.40
N ARG A 39 2.87 1.69 -26.56
CA ARG A 39 3.32 2.50 -25.41
C ARG A 39 2.18 2.79 -24.44
N TRP A 40 0.96 2.66 -24.89
CA TRP A 40 -0.19 2.83 -24.00
C TRP A 40 -0.08 1.92 -22.77
N HIS A 41 0.39 0.69 -22.98
CA HIS A 41 0.55 -0.25 -21.87
C HIS A 41 1.62 0.21 -20.89
N LEU A 42 2.71 0.77 -21.40
CA LEU A 42 3.76 1.31 -20.51
C LEU A 42 3.22 2.47 -19.68
N GLU A 43 2.44 3.34 -20.33
CA GLU A 43 1.87 4.48 -19.62
C GLU A 43 0.90 4.03 -18.54
N LYS A 44 0.07 3.04 -18.84
CA LYS A 44 -0.87 2.54 -17.85
C LYS A 44 -0.16 1.87 -16.70
N ALA A 45 0.88 1.10 -17.00
CA ALA A 45 1.67 0.47 -15.96
C ALA A 45 2.29 1.52 -15.04
N ALA A 46 2.78 2.63 -15.61
CA ALA A 46 3.38 3.70 -14.81
C ALA A 46 2.34 4.35 -13.90
N ILE A 47 1.14 4.58 -14.41
CA ILE A 47 0.06 5.17 -13.62
C ILE A 47 -0.31 4.26 -12.45
N ILE A 48 -0.44 2.97 -12.73
CA ILE A 48 -0.81 2.01 -11.68
C ILE A 48 0.31 1.92 -10.65
N ARG A 49 1.56 1.93 -11.11
CA ARG A 49 2.71 1.87 -10.20
C ARG A 49 2.71 3.07 -9.27
N GLN A 50 2.43 4.24 -9.80
CA GLN A 50 2.36 5.45 -8.99
C GLN A 50 1.21 5.38 -8.00
N TYR A 51 0.07 4.85 -8.42
CA TYR A 51 -1.07 4.68 -7.53
C TYR A 51 -0.71 3.76 -6.36
N VAL A 52 -0.04 2.63 -6.65
CA VAL A 52 0.35 1.70 -5.60
C VAL A 52 1.32 2.37 -4.62
N ARG A 53 2.27 3.14 -5.16
CA ARG A 53 3.23 3.83 -4.33
C ARG A 53 2.56 4.82 -3.41
N GLU A 54 1.62 5.58 -3.93
CA GLU A 54 0.89 6.54 -3.12
C GLU A 54 0.01 5.86 -2.09
N LEU A 55 -0.62 4.76 -2.47
CA LEU A 55 -1.45 4.02 -1.55
C LEU A 55 -0.63 3.45 -0.40
N LYS A 56 0.53 2.88 -0.70
CA LYS A 56 1.41 2.36 0.34
C LYS A 56 1.88 3.47 1.26
N ALA A 57 2.25 4.61 0.71
CA ALA A 57 2.68 5.75 1.52
C ALA A 57 1.56 6.21 2.44
N TRP A 58 0.34 6.25 1.91
CA TRP A 58 -0.81 6.64 2.70
C TRP A 58 -1.05 5.65 3.85
N ILE A 59 -0.92 4.35 3.55
CA ILE A 59 -1.10 3.33 4.57
C ILE A 59 -0.09 3.51 5.70
N TYR A 60 1.19 3.69 5.34
CA TYR A 60 2.22 3.89 6.35
C TYR A 60 1.95 5.13 7.19
N GLU A 61 1.51 6.19 6.55
CA GLU A 61 1.22 7.43 7.25
C GLU A 61 0.09 7.24 8.25
N GLN A 62 -0.96 6.54 7.83
CA GLN A 62 -2.10 6.30 8.72
C GLN A 62 -1.72 5.38 9.87
N GLU A 63 -0.91 4.38 9.59
CA GLU A 63 -0.46 3.48 10.65
C GLU A 63 0.40 4.20 11.67
N GLU A 64 1.27 5.09 11.20
CA GLU A 64 2.08 5.90 12.13
C GLU A 64 1.19 6.78 12.99
N ARG A 65 0.18 7.35 12.40
CA ARG A 65 -0.75 8.18 13.15
C ARG A 65 -1.46 7.39 14.24
N MET A 66 -1.89 6.19 13.90
CA MET A 66 -2.60 5.36 14.85
C MET A 66 -1.69 4.97 16.00
N GLU A 67 -0.43 4.64 15.70
CA GLU A 67 0.53 4.34 16.73
C GLU A 67 0.84 5.55 17.58
N SER A 68 1.02 6.70 16.96
CA SER A 68 1.31 7.93 17.71
C SER A 68 0.20 8.27 18.66
N VAL A 69 -1.04 8.15 18.20
CA VAL A 69 -2.18 8.45 19.07
C VAL A 69 -2.21 7.49 20.26
N GLY A 70 -1.98 6.20 19.98
CA GLY A 70 -1.94 5.21 21.06
C GLY A 70 -0.84 5.49 22.05
N GLU A 71 0.34 5.81 21.56
CA GLU A 71 1.46 6.11 22.44
C GLU A 71 1.23 7.39 23.22
N GLY A 72 0.69 8.40 22.54
CA GLY A 72 0.41 9.65 23.23
C GLY A 72 -0.59 9.49 24.34
N ALA A 73 -1.64 8.71 24.09
CA ALA A 73 -2.64 8.46 25.10
C ALA A 73 -2.03 7.74 26.30
N ARG A 74 -1.18 6.74 26.05
CA ARG A 74 -0.53 6.03 27.12
C ARG A 74 0.39 6.92 27.91
N ARG A 75 1.13 7.77 27.22
CA ARG A 75 2.07 8.68 27.87
C ARG A 75 1.35 9.67 28.76
N GLU A 76 0.28 10.20 28.27
CA GLU A 76 -0.51 11.14 29.05
C GLU A 76 -1.08 10.47 30.28
N GLY A 77 -1.57 9.27 30.13
CA GLY A 77 -2.06 8.52 31.27
C GLY A 77 -0.97 8.27 32.30
N GLY A 78 0.23 7.98 31.82
CA GLY A 78 1.34 7.76 32.73
C GLY A 78 1.74 9.00 33.48
N GLU A 79 1.65 10.13 32.83
CA GLU A 79 2.01 11.39 33.49
C GLU A 79 0.93 11.84 34.47
N ALA A 80 -0.28 11.55 34.14
CA ALA A 80 -1.37 11.95 35.01
C ALA A 80 -1.37 11.14 36.29
#